data_f0bd75e275b379b0ad4ebd5595893821
#
_entry.id   f0bd75e275b379b0ad4ebd5595893821
#
_cell.length_a   1.000
_cell.length_b   1.000
_cell.length_c   1.000
_cell.angle_alpha   90.00
_cell.angle_beta   90.00
_cell.angle_gamma   90.00
#
_symmetry.space_group_name_H-M   'P 1'
#
loop_
_entity.id
_entity.type
_entity.pdbx_description
1 polymer ?
#
loop_
_entity_poly.entity_id
_entity_poly.type
_entity_poly.pdbx_seq_one_letter_code
_entity_poly.pdbx_strand_id
1 'polypeptide(L)'
;MKTSFLLAVLFAACVAQTQTLKLVTVRFAANGSTPNAIQFQCSQKYDRAECAKDATVLRQAIAPYPVQLMGAWSFVLVPADDWKSLVRGQGGDPVSPAFSMLDQRLTLLDSSLFVGSATRNKELLQRFGMTGAALLDLAVTHEMGHGICQEKNERRADGYGRELREGKTPDCSLTPGRTLTSSAQQPK
;
A
#
# COMPACT_ATOMS: atom_id res chain seq x y z
N MET A 1 -21.73 12.67 -62.16
CA MET A 1 -21.61 11.51 -61.22
C MET A 1 -20.71 11.93 -60.09
N LYS A 2 -21.27 12.18 -58.88
CA LYS A 2 -20.53 12.57 -57.69
C LYS A 2 -20.55 11.38 -56.72
N THR A 3 -19.42 10.71 -56.56
CA THR A 3 -19.23 9.60 -55.61
C THR A 3 -18.86 10.18 -54.25
N SER A 4 -19.80 10.11 -53.32
CA SER A 4 -19.55 10.44 -51.90
C SER A 4 -18.91 9.24 -51.20
N PHE A 5 -17.66 9.42 -50.74
CA PHE A 5 -16.98 8.46 -49.84
C PHE A 5 -17.45 8.72 -48.43
N LEU A 6 -18.20 7.78 -47.86
CA LEU A 6 -18.51 7.72 -46.41
C LEU A 6 -17.30 7.13 -45.66
N LEU A 7 -16.61 7.98 -44.90
CA LEU A 7 -15.54 7.56 -44.01
C LEU A 7 -16.18 7.06 -42.68
N ALA A 8 -16.24 5.75 -42.50
CA ALA A 8 -16.68 5.16 -41.26
C ALA A 8 -15.50 5.21 -40.24
N VAL A 9 -15.58 6.11 -39.27
CA VAL A 9 -14.65 6.18 -38.14
C VAL A 9 -15.06 5.13 -37.11
N LEU A 10 -14.34 4.02 -37.07
CA LEU A 10 -14.45 3.01 -36.01
C LEU A 10 -13.82 3.56 -34.73
N PHE A 11 -14.64 4.01 -33.80
CA PHE A 11 -14.23 4.25 -32.41
C PHE A 11 -14.01 2.90 -31.74
N ALA A 12 -12.77 2.45 -31.64
CA ALA A 12 -12.40 1.37 -30.74
C ALA A 12 -12.49 1.88 -29.29
N ALA A 13 -13.58 1.56 -28.62
CA ALA A 13 -13.72 1.79 -27.20
C ALA A 13 -12.68 0.91 -26.47
N CYS A 14 -11.58 1.51 -26.01
CA CYS A 14 -10.61 0.88 -25.15
C CYS A 14 -11.29 0.68 -23.78
N VAL A 15 -11.92 -0.48 -23.57
CA VAL A 15 -12.44 -0.88 -22.27
C VAL A 15 -11.23 -1.16 -21.40
N ALA A 16 -10.89 -0.22 -20.52
CA ALA A 16 -9.90 -0.44 -19.49
C ALA A 16 -10.40 -1.60 -18.60
N GLN A 17 -9.83 -2.79 -18.80
CA GLN A 17 -10.08 -3.93 -17.93
C GLN A 17 -9.48 -3.61 -16.56
N THR A 18 -10.30 -3.18 -15.63
CA THR A 18 -9.95 -3.13 -14.21
C THR A 18 -9.68 -4.57 -13.76
N GLN A 19 -8.41 -4.90 -13.59
CA GLN A 19 -8.02 -6.22 -13.05
C GLN A 19 -8.51 -6.30 -11.61
N THR A 20 -9.55 -7.11 -11.38
CA THR A 20 -10.02 -7.39 -10.02
C THR A 20 -8.99 -8.24 -9.31
N LEU A 21 -8.35 -7.67 -8.29
CA LEU A 21 -7.35 -8.37 -7.49
C LEU A 21 -8.05 -9.45 -6.62
N LYS A 22 -7.78 -10.71 -6.88
CA LYS A 22 -8.25 -11.81 -6.02
C LYS A 22 -7.31 -11.97 -4.84
N LEU A 23 -7.84 -11.90 -3.63
CA LEU A 23 -7.09 -11.87 -2.38
C LEU A 23 -7.29 -13.14 -1.54
N VAL A 24 -6.24 -13.55 -0.83
CA VAL A 24 -6.24 -14.62 0.16
C VAL A 24 -5.83 -14.03 1.50
N THR A 25 -6.70 -14.14 2.51
CA THR A 25 -6.41 -13.63 3.86
C THR A 25 -5.46 -14.56 4.61
N VAL A 26 -4.39 -14.01 5.17
CA VAL A 26 -3.47 -14.72 6.05
C VAL A 26 -4.02 -14.68 7.46
N ARG A 27 -4.19 -15.86 8.06
CA ARG A 27 -4.62 -15.99 9.47
C ARG A 27 -3.41 -16.28 10.34
N PHE A 28 -3.19 -15.45 11.35
CA PHE A 28 -2.20 -15.72 12.39
C PHE A 28 -2.85 -16.42 13.57
N ALA A 29 -2.08 -17.30 14.25
CA ALA A 29 -2.54 -17.86 15.53
C ALA A 29 -2.80 -16.72 16.54
N ALA A 30 -3.80 -16.92 17.42
CA ALA A 30 -4.38 -15.88 18.28
C ALA A 30 -3.42 -15.16 19.25
N ASN A 31 -2.17 -15.60 19.36
CA ASN A 31 -1.19 -15.11 20.33
C ASN A 31 -0.42 -13.85 19.89
N GLY A 32 -0.86 -13.17 18.84
CA GLY A 32 -0.17 -11.98 18.36
C GLY A 32 -1.02 -10.72 18.48
N SER A 33 -0.45 -9.70 19.08
CA SER A 33 -1.03 -8.38 19.40
C SER A 33 -1.38 -7.51 18.17
N THR A 34 -1.80 -8.10 17.06
CA THR A 34 -2.28 -7.29 15.94
C THR A 34 -3.71 -6.84 16.27
N PRO A 35 -4.02 -5.54 16.24
CA PRO A 35 -5.39 -5.09 16.40
C PRO A 35 -6.31 -5.82 15.43
N ASN A 36 -7.48 -6.28 15.89
CA ASN A 36 -8.45 -7.02 15.07
C ASN A 36 -8.88 -6.29 13.78
N ALA A 37 -8.52 -5.01 13.66
CA ALA A 37 -8.82 -4.16 12.52
C ALA A 37 -7.78 -4.28 11.38
N ILE A 38 -6.57 -4.80 11.63
CA ILE A 38 -5.51 -4.92 10.63
C ILE A 38 -5.55 -6.32 10.02
N GLN A 39 -5.69 -6.37 8.69
CA GLN A 39 -5.70 -7.61 7.93
C GLN A 39 -4.44 -7.73 7.07
N PHE A 40 -3.95 -8.96 6.92
CA PHE A 40 -2.86 -9.28 6.00
C PHE A 40 -3.41 -10.21 4.93
N GLN A 41 -3.16 -9.85 3.70
CA GLN A 41 -3.68 -10.57 2.55
C GLN A 41 -2.57 -10.74 1.51
N CYS A 42 -2.69 -11.74 0.66
CA CYS A 42 -1.83 -11.87 -0.51
C CYS A 42 -2.69 -11.97 -1.76
N SER A 43 -2.17 -11.55 -2.88
CA SER A 43 -2.80 -11.82 -4.16
C SER A 43 -2.89 -13.34 -4.39
N GLN A 44 -3.88 -13.81 -5.13
CA GLN A 44 -4.09 -15.24 -5.37
C GLN A 44 -2.91 -15.93 -6.06
N LYS A 45 -2.09 -15.17 -6.79
CA LYS A 45 -0.90 -15.69 -7.48
C LYS A 45 0.31 -15.85 -6.57
N TYR A 46 0.27 -15.31 -5.38
CA TYR A 46 1.35 -15.44 -4.41
C TYR A 46 1.43 -16.89 -3.90
N ASP A 47 2.65 -17.45 -3.81
CA ASP A 47 2.83 -18.74 -3.16
C ASP A 47 2.35 -18.67 -1.70
N ARG A 48 1.62 -19.69 -1.24
CA ARG A 48 1.00 -19.65 0.10
C ARG A 48 2.03 -19.68 1.24
N ALA A 49 3.11 -20.44 1.06
CA ALA A 49 4.13 -20.56 2.10
C ALA A 49 4.95 -19.28 2.19
N GLU A 50 5.32 -18.71 1.06
CA GLU A 50 6.00 -17.40 0.99
C GLU A 50 5.09 -16.29 1.50
N CYS A 51 3.82 -16.28 1.12
CA CYS A 51 2.82 -15.33 1.62
C CYS A 51 2.75 -15.33 3.16
N ALA A 52 2.66 -16.48 3.79
CA ALA A 52 2.59 -16.60 5.25
C ALA A 52 3.88 -16.12 5.93
N LYS A 53 5.04 -16.43 5.34
CA LYS A 53 6.36 -15.97 5.81
C LYS A 53 6.47 -14.45 5.72
N ASP A 54 6.19 -13.88 4.56
CA ASP A 54 6.37 -12.46 4.29
C ASP A 54 5.35 -11.62 5.06
N ALA A 55 4.11 -12.10 5.20
CA ALA A 55 3.12 -11.48 6.08
C ALA A 55 3.57 -11.49 7.56
N THR A 56 4.32 -12.53 8.00
CA THR A 56 4.90 -12.55 9.36
C THR A 56 5.99 -11.49 9.50
N VAL A 57 6.87 -11.35 8.51
CA VAL A 57 7.90 -10.29 8.48
C VAL A 57 7.25 -8.90 8.48
N LEU A 58 6.23 -8.69 7.65
CA LEU A 58 5.49 -7.43 7.61
C LEU A 58 4.84 -7.10 8.95
N ARG A 59 4.18 -8.09 9.59
CA ARG A 59 3.58 -7.91 10.90
C ARG A 59 4.60 -7.48 11.95
N GLN A 60 5.80 -8.07 11.92
CA GLN A 60 6.90 -7.70 12.80
C GLN A 60 7.41 -6.28 12.51
N ALA A 61 7.53 -5.92 11.23
CA ALA A 61 7.99 -4.60 10.80
C ALA A 61 7.04 -3.47 11.25
N ILE A 62 5.72 -3.71 11.23
CA ILE A 62 4.74 -2.68 11.64
C ILE A 62 4.42 -2.69 13.15
N ALA A 63 4.81 -3.73 13.88
CA ALA A 63 4.49 -3.88 15.31
C ALA A 63 4.98 -2.72 16.22
N PRO A 64 6.12 -2.06 15.94
CA PRO A 64 6.57 -0.91 16.72
C PRO A 64 5.70 0.34 16.57
N TYR A 65 4.86 0.40 15.54
CA TYR A 65 4.11 1.60 15.15
C TYR A 65 2.66 1.55 15.63
N PRO A 66 1.99 2.71 15.76
CA PRO A 66 0.61 2.81 16.25
C PRO A 66 -0.41 2.44 15.15
N VAL A 67 -0.31 1.20 14.61
CA VAL A 67 -1.15 0.70 13.49
C VAL A 67 -2.64 0.77 13.80
N GLN A 68 -3.04 0.75 15.07
CA GLN A 68 -4.44 0.90 15.51
C GLN A 68 -5.05 2.24 15.07
N LEU A 69 -4.23 3.26 14.84
CA LEU A 69 -4.70 4.58 14.37
C LEU A 69 -5.19 4.55 12.92
N MET A 70 -4.80 3.55 12.14
CA MET A 70 -5.32 3.34 10.77
C MET A 70 -6.78 2.85 10.78
N GLY A 71 -7.26 2.31 11.91
CA GLY A 71 -8.55 1.63 12.01
C GLY A 71 -8.57 0.32 11.23
N ALA A 72 -9.71 -0.03 10.62
CA ALA A 72 -9.78 -1.21 9.75
C ALA A 72 -8.96 -0.95 8.47
N TRP A 73 -7.89 -1.74 8.28
CA TRP A 73 -6.95 -1.59 7.17
C TRP A 73 -6.42 -2.94 6.69
N SER A 74 -6.13 -3.04 5.40
CA SER A 74 -5.57 -4.26 4.81
C SER A 74 -4.19 -3.98 4.23
N PHE A 75 -3.21 -4.82 4.56
CA PHE A 75 -1.93 -4.90 3.85
C PHE A 75 -1.97 -6.09 2.89
N VAL A 76 -1.70 -5.83 1.61
CA VAL A 76 -1.81 -6.80 0.54
C VAL A 76 -0.46 -7.00 -0.12
N LEU A 77 0.08 -8.21 -0.03
CA LEU A 77 1.32 -8.59 -0.70
C LEU A 77 1.05 -9.01 -2.14
N VAL A 78 1.84 -8.46 -3.06
CA VAL A 78 1.72 -8.67 -4.49
C VAL A 78 3.03 -9.21 -5.05
N PRO A 79 3.02 -10.28 -5.88
CA PRO A 79 4.24 -10.77 -6.53
C PRO A 79 4.92 -9.67 -7.36
N ALA A 80 6.26 -9.64 -7.33
CA ALA A 80 7.06 -8.66 -8.08
C ALA A 80 6.72 -8.62 -9.57
N ASP A 81 6.41 -9.77 -10.17
CA ASP A 81 6.07 -9.87 -11.59
C ASP A 81 4.74 -9.19 -11.94
N ASP A 82 3.79 -9.17 -11.01
CA ASP A 82 2.48 -8.51 -11.20
C ASP A 82 2.51 -7.03 -10.76
N TRP A 83 3.49 -6.63 -9.95
CA TRP A 83 3.56 -5.34 -9.27
C TRP A 83 3.39 -4.14 -10.22
N LYS A 84 4.30 -4.04 -11.19
CA LYS A 84 4.35 -2.87 -12.08
C LYS A 84 3.08 -2.68 -12.90
N SER A 85 2.47 -3.77 -13.36
CA SER A 85 1.23 -3.71 -14.13
C SER A 85 0.05 -3.31 -13.25
N LEU A 86 -0.02 -3.86 -12.04
CA LEU A 86 -1.07 -3.57 -11.08
C LEU A 86 -1.05 -2.10 -10.65
N VAL A 87 0.11 -1.60 -10.20
CA VAL A 87 0.23 -0.22 -9.70
C VAL A 87 -0.02 0.81 -10.78
N ARG A 88 0.47 0.58 -12.03
CA ARG A 88 0.11 1.44 -13.17
C ARG A 88 -1.39 1.47 -13.42
N GLY A 89 -2.05 0.34 -13.33
CA GLY A 89 -3.51 0.24 -13.52
C GLY A 89 -4.29 1.02 -12.46
N GLN A 90 -3.68 1.30 -11.31
CA GLN A 90 -4.25 2.10 -10.21
C GLN A 90 -3.78 3.57 -10.25
N GLY A 91 -2.98 3.96 -11.25
CA GLY A 91 -2.45 5.33 -11.37
C GLY A 91 -1.25 5.64 -10.46
N GLY A 92 -0.67 4.63 -9.82
CA GLY A 92 0.51 4.77 -8.96
C GLY A 92 1.84 4.72 -9.71
N ASP A 93 2.93 5.06 -9.02
CA ASP A 93 4.30 4.94 -9.54
C ASP A 93 4.76 3.47 -9.46
N PRO A 94 5.00 2.79 -10.60
CA PRO A 94 5.41 1.39 -10.61
C PRO A 94 6.82 1.15 -10.06
N VAL A 95 7.62 2.19 -9.84
CA VAL A 95 8.93 2.10 -9.19
C VAL A 95 8.79 2.05 -7.67
N SER A 96 7.75 2.69 -7.11
CA SER A 96 7.47 2.58 -5.68
C SER A 96 7.27 1.11 -5.25
N PRO A 97 7.83 0.67 -4.12
CA PRO A 97 7.63 -0.69 -3.61
C PRO A 97 6.36 -0.87 -2.79
N ALA A 98 5.63 0.22 -2.52
CA ALA A 98 4.36 0.23 -1.80
C ALA A 98 3.42 1.26 -2.40
N PHE A 99 2.11 1.08 -2.20
CA PHE A 99 1.09 1.98 -2.71
C PHE A 99 -0.21 1.87 -1.91
N SER A 100 -0.67 2.98 -1.33
CA SER A 100 -1.93 3.03 -0.57
C SER A 100 -3.12 3.47 -1.40
N MET A 101 -4.22 2.76 -1.25
CA MET A 101 -5.53 3.06 -1.80
C MET A 101 -6.46 3.49 -0.66
N LEU A 102 -6.48 4.78 -0.35
CA LEU A 102 -7.15 5.33 0.83
C LEU A 102 -8.65 5.03 0.84
N ASP A 103 -9.30 5.16 -0.30
CA ASP A 103 -10.74 4.92 -0.44
C ASP A 103 -11.11 3.44 -0.19
N GLN A 104 -10.17 2.52 -0.44
CA GLN A 104 -10.32 1.08 -0.19
C GLN A 104 -9.72 0.65 1.15
N ARG A 105 -9.05 1.54 1.87
CA ARG A 105 -8.38 1.28 3.14
C ARG A 105 -7.41 0.12 3.04
N LEU A 106 -6.58 0.12 2.02
CA LEU A 106 -5.57 -0.92 1.82
C LEU A 106 -4.25 -0.34 1.32
N THR A 107 -3.18 -1.05 1.64
CA THR A 107 -1.83 -0.81 1.14
C THR A 107 -1.36 -2.05 0.39
N LEU A 108 -0.96 -1.87 -0.86
CA LEU A 108 -0.27 -2.87 -1.66
C LEU A 108 1.22 -2.82 -1.35
N LEU A 109 1.88 -3.97 -1.31
CA LEU A 109 3.32 -4.13 -1.06
C LEU A 109 3.92 -5.09 -2.07
N ASP A 110 5.01 -4.65 -2.72
CA ASP A 110 5.80 -5.47 -3.64
C ASP A 110 6.53 -6.57 -2.86
N SER A 111 6.41 -7.84 -3.30
CA SER A 111 7.12 -8.97 -2.68
C SER A 111 8.64 -8.81 -2.66
N SER A 112 9.20 -8.00 -3.54
CA SER A 112 10.63 -7.71 -3.55
C SER A 112 11.13 -6.97 -2.30
N LEU A 113 10.24 -6.43 -1.48
CA LEU A 113 10.59 -5.91 -0.14
C LEU A 113 11.04 -7.03 0.82
N PHE A 114 10.62 -8.26 0.58
CA PHE A 114 10.88 -9.43 1.44
C PHE A 114 11.91 -10.37 0.82
N VAL A 115 11.65 -10.81 -0.42
CA VAL A 115 12.54 -11.70 -1.20
C VAL A 115 12.73 -11.06 -2.57
N GLY A 116 13.75 -10.22 -2.72
CA GLY A 116 13.94 -9.48 -3.95
C GLY A 116 14.61 -10.27 -5.06
N SER A 117 14.12 -10.10 -6.30
CA SER A 117 14.93 -10.43 -7.48
C SER A 117 16.15 -9.50 -7.56
N ALA A 118 17.29 -9.98 -8.05
CA ALA A 118 18.50 -9.16 -8.18
C ALA A 118 18.26 -7.88 -9.02
N THR A 119 17.46 -7.99 -10.08
CA THR A 119 17.10 -6.85 -10.94
C THR A 119 16.27 -5.83 -10.21
N ARG A 120 15.24 -6.26 -9.50
CA ARG A 120 14.36 -5.35 -8.75
C ARG A 120 15.09 -4.68 -7.58
N ASN A 121 15.93 -5.44 -6.87
CA ASN A 121 16.79 -4.89 -5.81
C ASN A 121 17.72 -3.79 -6.31
N LYS A 122 18.31 -3.96 -7.51
CA LYS A 122 19.14 -2.92 -8.13
C LYS A 122 18.34 -1.65 -8.43
N GLU A 123 17.14 -1.80 -8.97
CA GLU A 123 16.22 -0.67 -9.26
C GLU A 123 15.84 0.07 -7.97
N LEU A 124 15.45 -0.66 -6.92
CA LEU A 124 15.10 -0.11 -5.62
C LEU A 124 16.31 0.58 -4.95
N LEU A 125 17.48 -0.04 -5.00
CA LEU A 125 18.70 0.55 -4.47
C LEU A 125 19.05 1.87 -5.19
N GLN A 126 18.92 1.91 -6.51
CA GLN A 126 19.16 3.14 -7.30
C GLN A 126 18.17 4.25 -6.94
N ARG A 127 16.92 3.91 -6.68
CA ARG A 127 15.86 4.89 -6.39
C ARG A 127 15.86 5.38 -4.96
N PHE A 128 16.07 4.49 -4.00
CA PHE A 128 15.88 4.75 -2.56
C PHE A 128 17.19 4.76 -1.76
N GLY A 129 18.31 4.32 -2.36
CA GLY A 129 19.60 4.21 -1.67
C GLY A 129 19.66 3.06 -0.66
N MET A 130 18.63 2.22 -0.57
CA MET A 130 18.51 1.15 0.41
C MET A 130 17.69 -0.03 -0.12
N THR A 131 17.79 -1.19 0.54
CA THR A 131 17.04 -2.42 0.24
C THR A 131 16.74 -3.19 1.54
N GLY A 132 16.00 -4.30 1.43
CA GLY A 132 15.72 -5.19 2.56
C GLY A 132 14.94 -4.52 3.68
N ALA A 133 15.29 -4.83 4.93
CA ALA A 133 14.55 -4.37 6.11
C ALA A 133 14.46 -2.83 6.21
N ALA A 134 15.52 -2.11 5.84
CA ALA A 134 15.51 -0.65 5.87
C ALA A 134 14.52 -0.06 4.86
N LEU A 135 14.44 -0.63 3.66
CA LEU A 135 13.46 -0.20 2.66
C LEU A 135 12.03 -0.60 3.06
N LEU A 136 11.86 -1.79 3.64
CA LEU A 136 10.56 -2.21 4.16
C LEU A 136 10.06 -1.24 5.23
N ASP A 137 10.92 -0.88 6.18
CA ASP A 137 10.60 0.08 7.24
C ASP A 137 10.22 1.46 6.68
N LEU A 138 11.00 1.97 5.72
CA LEU A 138 10.71 3.22 5.03
C LEU A 138 9.34 3.16 4.32
N ALA A 139 9.11 2.09 3.55
CA ALA A 139 7.89 1.93 2.77
C ALA A 139 6.65 1.81 3.66
N VAL A 140 6.67 0.94 4.68
CA VAL A 140 5.50 0.75 5.55
C VAL A 140 5.17 1.99 6.37
N THR A 141 6.18 2.72 6.86
CA THR A 141 5.93 3.94 7.64
C THR A 141 5.41 5.09 6.77
N HIS A 142 5.86 5.21 5.52
CA HIS A 142 5.31 6.13 4.53
C HIS A 142 3.83 5.83 4.27
N GLU A 143 3.49 4.57 3.97
CA GLU A 143 2.12 4.14 3.71
C GLU A 143 1.22 4.26 4.97
N MET A 144 1.78 4.04 6.16
CA MET A 144 1.07 4.32 7.41
C MET A 144 0.80 5.81 7.59
N GLY A 145 1.69 6.69 7.13
CA GLY A 145 1.46 8.14 7.08
C GLY A 145 0.22 8.47 6.27
N HIS A 146 0.06 7.87 5.09
CA HIS A 146 -1.16 7.96 4.30
C HIS A 146 -2.38 7.43 5.07
N GLY A 147 -2.28 6.23 5.63
CA GLY A 147 -3.40 5.55 6.29
C GLY A 147 -3.87 6.22 7.58
N ILE A 148 -2.95 6.63 8.45
CA ILE A 148 -3.25 7.26 9.75
C ILE A 148 -3.89 8.63 9.54
N CYS A 149 -3.29 9.46 8.66
CA CYS A 149 -3.73 10.83 8.45
C CYS A 149 -4.73 10.99 7.30
N GLN A 150 -5.06 9.92 6.57
CA GLN A 150 -5.88 9.97 5.34
C GLN A 150 -5.29 10.99 4.33
N GLU A 151 -3.97 11.01 4.24
CA GLU A 151 -3.20 12.00 3.49
C GLU A 151 -2.95 11.51 2.07
N LYS A 152 -3.26 12.35 1.09
CA LYS A 152 -3.03 12.07 -0.35
C LYS A 152 -1.71 12.66 -0.87
N ASN A 153 -1.12 13.58 -0.12
CA ASN A 153 0.09 14.27 -0.54
C ASN A 153 1.34 13.48 -0.10
N GLU A 154 2.13 13.03 -1.06
CA GLU A 154 3.34 12.22 -0.85
C GLU A 154 4.34 12.86 0.12
N ARG A 155 4.62 14.16 -0.05
CA ARG A 155 5.58 14.86 0.81
C ARG A 155 5.13 14.91 2.28
N ARG A 156 3.82 15.03 2.52
CA ARG A 156 3.29 15.00 3.88
C ARG A 156 3.31 13.59 4.45
N ALA A 157 2.97 12.59 3.63
CA ALA A 157 3.11 11.18 4.02
C ALA A 157 4.55 10.82 4.39
N ASP A 158 5.54 11.31 3.62
CA ASP A 158 6.97 11.20 3.99
C ASP A 158 7.29 11.81 5.35
N GLY A 159 6.71 13.00 5.63
CA GLY A 159 6.83 13.66 6.93
C GLY A 159 6.29 12.81 8.07
N TYR A 160 5.08 12.32 7.93
CA TYR A 160 4.42 11.44 8.91
C TYR A 160 5.17 10.11 9.09
N GLY A 161 5.63 9.50 7.99
CA GLY A 161 6.44 8.29 8.07
C GLY A 161 7.76 8.50 8.82
N ARG A 162 8.39 9.67 8.67
CA ARG A 162 9.57 10.03 9.46
C ARG A 162 9.24 10.20 10.94
N GLU A 163 8.14 10.88 11.29
CA GLU A 163 7.68 11.00 12.68
C GLU A 163 7.46 9.64 13.32
N LEU A 164 6.83 8.70 12.60
CA LEU A 164 6.66 7.32 13.06
C LEU A 164 8.00 6.65 13.38
N ARG A 165 8.99 6.73 12.48
CA ARG A 165 10.34 6.16 12.71
C ARG A 165 11.09 6.82 13.87
N GLU A 166 10.77 8.06 14.19
CA GLU A 166 11.27 8.78 15.37
C GLU A 166 10.51 8.44 16.66
N GLY A 167 9.55 7.50 16.60
CA GLY A 167 8.73 7.10 17.76
C GLY A 167 7.64 8.12 18.13
N LYS A 168 7.30 9.03 17.20
CA LYS A 168 6.26 10.03 17.40
C LYS A 168 4.94 9.58 16.78
N THR A 169 3.83 10.08 17.31
CA THR A 169 2.53 9.97 16.66
C THR A 169 2.37 11.10 15.66
N PRO A 170 2.01 10.83 14.38
CA PRO A 170 1.84 11.86 13.37
C PRO A 170 0.79 12.90 13.76
N ASP A 171 1.12 14.17 13.57
CA ASP A 171 0.16 15.26 13.73
C ASP A 171 -0.62 15.47 12.44
N CYS A 172 -1.80 14.88 12.36
CA CYS A 172 -2.68 14.96 11.20
C CYS A 172 -3.45 16.28 11.07
N SER A 173 -3.24 17.25 11.93
CA SER A 173 -3.98 18.53 11.94
C SER A 173 -3.72 19.36 10.67
N LEU A 174 -2.57 19.14 10.04
CA LEU A 174 -2.16 19.84 8.80
C LEU A 174 -2.77 19.23 7.53
N THR A 175 -3.53 18.14 7.64
CA THR A 175 -4.19 17.52 6.48
C THR A 175 -5.46 18.29 6.12
N PRO A 176 -5.57 18.91 4.92
CA PRO A 176 -6.75 19.65 4.51
C PRO A 176 -8.00 18.74 4.50
N GLY A 177 -9.10 19.23 5.07
CA GLY A 177 -10.39 18.54 5.04
C GLY A 177 -10.65 17.57 6.19
N ARG A 178 -9.72 17.34 7.11
CA ARG A 178 -9.98 16.60 8.34
C ARG A 178 -10.59 17.51 9.39
N THR A 179 -11.91 17.51 9.48
CA THR A 179 -12.61 18.07 10.65
C THR A 179 -12.34 17.13 11.83
N LEU A 180 -11.61 17.58 12.83
CA LEU A 180 -11.45 16.84 14.08
C LEU A 180 -12.83 16.69 14.72
N THR A 181 -13.50 15.56 14.53
CA THR A 181 -14.63 15.20 15.38
C THR A 181 -14.04 14.91 16.75
N SER A 182 -14.05 15.93 17.59
CA SER A 182 -13.71 15.84 19.00
C SER A 182 -14.76 14.97 19.70
N SER A 183 -14.48 13.66 19.74
CA SER A 183 -15.24 12.71 20.57
C SER A 183 -14.49 12.46 21.87
N ALA A 184 -14.20 13.55 22.58
CA ALA A 184 -13.79 13.47 23.97
C ALA A 184 -15.03 13.80 24.84
N GLN A 185 -15.99 12.87 24.92
CA GLN A 185 -16.88 12.80 26.06
C GLN A 185 -16.19 11.95 27.13
N GLN A 186 -15.53 12.60 28.07
CA GLN A 186 -15.20 11.98 29.35
C GLN A 186 -16.50 11.67 30.09
N PRO A 187 -16.70 10.44 30.57
CA PRO A 187 -17.78 10.17 31.52
C PRO A 187 -17.42 10.80 32.86
N LYS A 188 -18.41 11.48 33.44
CA LYS A 188 -18.41 11.92 34.86
C LYS A 188 -18.55 10.73 35.77
#